data_02ba80ca82302b277c840de5cdf4feb3
#
_entry.id   02ba80ca82302b277c840de5cdf4feb3
#
_cell.length_a   1.000
_cell.length_b   1.000
_cell.length_c   1.000
_cell.angle_alpha   90.00
_cell.angle_beta   90.00
_cell.angle_gamma   90.00
#
_symmetry.space_group_name_H-M   'P 1'
#
loop_
_entity.id
_entity.type
_entity.pdbx_description
1 polymer ?
#
loop_
_entity_poly.entity_id
_entity_poly.type
_entity_poly.pdbx_seq_one_letter_code
_entity_poly.pdbx_strand_id
1 'polypeptide(L)'
;MTDYKNLKLIATSSPHIRAAENTRTIMLDVIIAMMPALVWAIVKFGFRALILTAVSVIGCIVFEWGYRKIMKKPQSVNDLSAVVTGILLAFVCPVNMPYWMILVGDFFAIVVVKQLFGGIGKNFINPALAGRAALVASYAGTMSGAWADPQAGWVSMVGTADVVTAATPLAYMKTGDMAGLTSQYSVTDMFLGNIGGSLGEISALLLIVGGLYLIWRKVISWHTPVAYIATVAEIGRASCRERV
;
A
#
# COMPACT_ATOMS: atom_id res chain seq x y z
N MET A 1 51.09 -14.07 21.24
CA MET A 1 51.33 -12.72 20.67
C MET A 1 50.34 -12.58 19.49
N THR A 2 49.32 -11.78 19.60
CA THR A 2 48.36 -11.53 18.53
C THR A 2 49.03 -10.71 17.44
N ASP A 3 49.06 -11.25 16.24
CA ASP A 3 49.68 -10.61 15.08
C ASP A 3 48.83 -9.39 14.61
N TYR A 4 49.22 -8.20 15.02
CA TYR A 4 48.50 -6.95 14.72
C TYR A 4 48.74 -6.42 13.29
N LYS A 5 49.65 -7.09 12.51
CA LYS A 5 50.01 -6.62 11.15
C LYS A 5 48.91 -6.79 10.10
N ASN A 6 47.91 -7.63 10.36
CA ASN A 6 46.81 -7.90 9.41
C ASN A 6 45.45 -7.34 9.84
N LEU A 7 45.38 -6.53 10.88
CA LEU A 7 44.16 -5.89 11.32
C LEU A 7 43.82 -4.72 10.37
N LYS A 8 42.84 -4.92 9.51
CA LYS A 8 42.24 -3.83 8.77
C LYS A 8 41.36 -3.00 9.73
N LEU A 9 41.94 -1.96 10.28
CA LEU A 9 41.21 -0.99 11.10
C LEU A 9 40.35 -0.14 10.18
N ILE A 10 39.04 -0.21 10.35
CA ILE A 10 38.07 0.64 9.63
C ILE A 10 37.76 1.82 10.55
N ALA A 11 38.21 3.00 10.19
CA ALA A 11 37.79 4.23 10.86
C ALA A 11 36.34 4.56 10.45
N THR A 12 35.41 4.48 11.39
CA THR A 12 34.01 4.89 11.14
C THR A 12 33.72 6.17 11.91
N SER A 13 32.87 7.04 11.34
CA SER A 13 32.33 8.18 12.07
C SER A 13 31.47 7.70 13.25
N SER A 14 31.50 8.46 14.35
CA SER A 14 30.61 8.23 15.50
C SER A 14 29.13 8.26 15.07
N PRO A 15 28.26 7.37 15.64
CA PRO A 15 28.54 6.41 16.70
C PRO A 15 29.13 5.09 16.17
N HIS A 16 30.05 4.51 16.93
CA HIS A 16 30.70 3.24 16.57
C HIS A 16 29.82 2.02 16.85
N ILE A 17 28.83 2.15 17.73
CA ILE A 17 27.83 1.13 18.03
C ILE A 17 26.64 1.34 17.10
N ARG A 18 26.36 0.36 16.24
CA ARG A 18 25.23 0.38 15.30
C ARG A 18 24.25 -0.70 15.66
N ALA A 19 22.94 -0.43 15.47
CA ALA A 19 21.94 -1.49 15.52
C ALA A 19 22.16 -2.49 14.38
N ALA A 20 21.82 -3.75 14.63
CA ALA A 20 21.89 -4.82 13.61
C ALA A 20 20.85 -4.60 12.48
N GLU A 21 19.84 -3.78 12.74
CA GLU A 21 18.75 -3.48 11.83
C GLU A 21 19.18 -2.43 10.79
N ASN A 22 18.96 -2.76 9.52
CA ASN A 22 19.20 -1.88 8.39
C ASN A 22 17.87 -1.46 7.75
N THR A 23 17.86 -0.37 6.99
CA THR A 23 16.67 0.07 6.22
C THR A 23 16.09 -1.06 5.37
N ARG A 24 16.94 -1.89 4.77
CA ARG A 24 16.52 -3.03 3.96
C ARG A 24 15.76 -4.08 4.77
N THR A 25 16.20 -4.42 5.99
CA THR A 25 15.52 -5.39 6.85
C THR A 25 14.16 -4.89 7.28
N ILE A 26 14.06 -3.61 7.65
CA ILE A 26 12.80 -2.97 8.01
C ILE A 26 11.82 -2.97 6.83
N MET A 27 12.27 -2.61 5.62
CA MET A 27 11.44 -2.64 4.42
C MET A 27 11.00 -4.06 4.05
N LEU A 28 11.85 -5.06 4.27
CA LEU A 28 11.53 -6.46 4.07
C LEU A 28 10.45 -6.93 5.05
N ASP A 29 10.53 -6.57 6.33
CA ASP A 29 9.50 -6.87 7.31
C ASP A 29 8.14 -6.25 6.92
N VAL A 30 8.14 -5.03 6.38
CA VAL A 30 6.91 -4.39 5.86
C VAL A 30 6.34 -5.16 4.67
N ILE A 31 7.18 -5.62 3.74
CA ILE A 31 6.74 -6.46 2.61
C ILE A 31 6.10 -7.75 3.13
N ILE A 32 6.76 -8.44 4.07
CA ILE A 32 6.23 -9.67 4.68
C ILE A 32 4.87 -9.41 5.35
N ALA A 33 4.72 -8.31 6.06
CA ALA A 33 3.47 -7.92 6.70
C ALA A 33 2.32 -7.70 5.71
N MET A 34 2.62 -7.24 4.49
CA MET A 34 1.62 -7.02 3.44
C MET A 34 1.29 -8.28 2.63
N MET A 35 2.15 -9.31 2.65
CA MET A 35 1.95 -10.53 1.84
C MET A 35 0.62 -11.25 2.10
N PRO A 36 0.13 -11.44 3.34
CA PRO A 36 -1.15 -12.07 3.57
C PRO A 36 -2.32 -11.36 2.88
N ALA A 37 -2.33 -10.02 2.90
CA ALA A 37 -3.35 -9.22 2.23
C ALA A 37 -3.24 -9.35 0.70
N LEU A 38 -2.02 -9.38 0.14
CA LEU A 38 -1.80 -9.59 -1.29
C LEU A 38 -2.27 -10.97 -1.75
N VAL A 39 -1.95 -12.02 -1.00
CA VAL A 39 -2.40 -13.39 -1.31
C VAL A 39 -3.93 -13.46 -1.31
N TRP A 40 -4.59 -12.84 -0.34
CA TRP A 40 -6.04 -12.80 -0.28
C TRP A 40 -6.66 -12.03 -1.45
N ALA A 41 -6.05 -10.90 -1.83
CA ALA A 41 -6.46 -10.14 -3.01
C ALA A 41 -6.37 -10.98 -4.30
N ILE A 42 -5.30 -11.78 -4.46
CA ILE A 42 -5.15 -12.69 -5.60
C ILE A 42 -6.23 -13.78 -5.58
N VAL A 43 -6.53 -14.35 -4.41
CA VAL A 43 -7.59 -15.36 -4.28
C VAL A 43 -8.96 -14.80 -4.67
N LYS A 44 -9.24 -13.53 -4.32
CA LYS A 44 -10.54 -12.89 -4.57
C LYS A 44 -10.66 -12.32 -5.98
N PHE A 45 -9.66 -11.60 -6.47
CA PHE A 45 -9.72 -10.91 -7.77
C PHE A 45 -8.96 -11.63 -8.89
N GLY A 46 -8.25 -12.71 -8.57
CA GLY A 46 -7.50 -13.49 -9.55
C GLY A 46 -6.15 -12.86 -9.93
N PHE A 47 -5.60 -13.36 -11.03
CA PHE A 47 -4.25 -12.98 -11.49
C PHE A 47 -4.11 -11.51 -11.88
N ARG A 48 -5.22 -10.80 -12.15
CA ARG A 48 -5.17 -9.37 -12.44
C ARG A 48 -4.61 -8.57 -11.26
N ALA A 49 -4.97 -8.92 -10.03
CA ALA A 49 -4.42 -8.29 -8.83
C ALA A 49 -2.90 -8.47 -8.74
N LEU A 50 -2.41 -9.68 -9.06
CA LEU A 50 -0.98 -9.96 -9.08
C LEU A 50 -0.26 -9.16 -10.17
N ILE A 51 -0.81 -9.13 -11.39
CA ILE A 51 -0.22 -8.40 -12.52
C ILE A 51 -0.17 -6.89 -12.21
N LEU A 52 -1.26 -6.31 -11.70
CA LEU A 52 -1.32 -4.90 -11.35
C LEU A 52 -0.25 -4.55 -10.30
N THR A 53 -0.12 -5.37 -9.26
CA THR A 53 0.91 -5.18 -8.22
C THR A 53 2.32 -5.34 -8.79
N ALA A 54 2.54 -6.34 -9.64
CA ALA A 54 3.84 -6.56 -10.28
C ALA A 54 4.22 -5.38 -11.21
N VAL A 55 3.28 -4.86 -12.00
CA VAL A 55 3.49 -3.70 -12.88
C VAL A 55 3.87 -2.47 -12.06
N SER A 56 3.16 -2.20 -10.95
CA SER A 56 3.50 -1.08 -10.07
C SER A 56 4.88 -1.24 -9.42
N VAL A 57 5.20 -2.42 -8.89
CA VAL A 57 6.51 -2.67 -8.28
C VAL A 57 7.65 -2.49 -9.31
N ILE A 58 7.49 -3.07 -10.49
CA ILE A 58 8.48 -2.93 -11.58
C ILE A 58 8.58 -1.47 -12.02
N GLY A 59 7.44 -0.78 -12.19
CA GLY A 59 7.38 0.64 -12.52
C GLY A 59 8.14 1.49 -11.52
N CYS A 60 7.88 1.32 -10.24
CA CYS A 60 8.59 2.03 -9.16
C CYS A 60 10.11 1.80 -9.19
N ILE A 61 10.54 0.54 -9.40
CA ILE A 61 11.97 0.19 -9.49
C ILE A 61 12.62 0.86 -10.70
N VAL A 62 11.97 0.78 -11.86
CA VAL A 62 12.50 1.36 -13.12
C VAL A 62 12.59 2.87 -13.01
N PHE A 63 11.57 3.56 -12.47
CA PHE A 63 11.60 5.01 -12.29
C PHE A 63 12.66 5.44 -11.28
N GLU A 64 12.86 4.72 -10.18
CA GLU A 64 13.91 5.02 -9.22
C GLU A 64 15.31 4.84 -9.83
N TRP A 65 15.53 3.69 -10.47
CA TRP A 65 16.79 3.39 -11.14
C TRP A 65 17.09 4.40 -12.26
N GLY A 66 16.10 4.70 -13.11
CA GLY A 66 16.23 5.63 -14.22
C GLY A 66 16.54 7.05 -13.75
N TYR A 67 15.79 7.58 -12.78
CA TYR A 67 16.05 8.90 -12.21
C TYR A 67 17.46 9.01 -11.64
N ARG A 68 17.89 8.04 -10.83
CA ARG A 68 19.22 8.07 -10.20
C ARG A 68 20.35 7.93 -11.22
N LYS A 69 20.14 7.15 -12.28
CA LYS A 69 21.10 7.02 -13.38
C LYS A 69 21.24 8.34 -14.14
N ILE A 70 20.12 9.00 -14.50
CA ILE A 70 20.12 10.30 -15.19
C ILE A 70 20.80 11.38 -14.34
N MET A 71 20.50 11.42 -13.05
CA MET A 71 21.05 12.41 -12.12
C MET A 71 22.43 12.05 -11.56
N LYS A 72 23.03 10.95 -12.05
CA LYS A 72 24.36 10.45 -11.62
C LYS A 72 24.47 10.25 -10.09
N LYS A 73 23.36 9.87 -9.43
CA LYS A 73 23.31 9.59 -7.99
C LYS A 73 23.60 8.11 -7.70
N PRO A 74 24.13 7.75 -6.52
CA PRO A 74 24.32 6.35 -6.14
C PRO A 74 22.98 5.61 -6.11
N GLN A 75 22.95 4.35 -6.56
CA GLN A 75 21.73 3.55 -6.62
C GLN A 75 21.23 3.16 -5.24
N SER A 76 19.91 3.28 -5.00
CA SER A 76 19.24 2.90 -3.76
C SER A 76 18.21 1.78 -3.92
N VAL A 77 18.11 1.18 -5.08
CA VAL A 77 17.12 0.13 -5.35
C VAL A 77 17.22 -1.05 -4.36
N ASN A 78 18.43 -1.29 -3.83
CA ASN A 78 18.70 -2.36 -2.87
C ASN A 78 18.06 -2.16 -1.48
N ASP A 79 17.55 -0.97 -1.17
CA ASP A 79 16.88 -0.68 0.11
C ASP A 79 15.42 -1.18 0.15
N LEU A 80 14.88 -1.72 -0.94
CA LEU A 80 13.52 -2.24 -1.11
C LEU A 80 12.40 -1.20 -0.95
N SER A 81 12.71 0.07 -0.79
CA SER A 81 11.71 1.10 -0.57
C SER A 81 10.85 1.38 -1.80
N ALA A 82 11.39 1.21 -3.02
CA ALA A 82 10.61 1.29 -4.25
C ALA A 82 9.59 0.15 -4.33
N VAL A 83 9.99 -1.06 -3.90
CA VAL A 83 9.09 -2.23 -3.84
C VAL A 83 7.93 -1.97 -2.88
N VAL A 84 8.22 -1.48 -1.67
CA VAL A 84 7.19 -1.12 -0.68
C VAL A 84 6.25 -0.04 -1.25
N THR A 85 6.79 1.00 -1.90
CA THR A 85 5.96 2.06 -2.50
C THR A 85 5.04 1.51 -3.58
N GLY A 86 5.55 0.63 -4.46
CA GLY A 86 4.76 0.00 -5.51
C GLY A 86 3.64 -0.90 -4.97
N ILE A 87 3.92 -1.74 -3.97
CA ILE A 87 2.89 -2.56 -3.32
C ILE A 87 1.83 -1.68 -2.66
N LEU A 88 2.24 -0.67 -1.90
CA LEU A 88 1.31 0.25 -1.24
C LEU A 88 0.44 1.02 -2.23
N LEU A 89 1.02 1.50 -3.35
CA LEU A 89 0.25 2.19 -4.37
C LEU A 89 -0.76 1.25 -5.04
N ALA A 90 -0.36 0.03 -5.39
CA ALA A 90 -1.27 -0.98 -5.92
C ALA A 90 -2.41 -1.28 -4.94
N PHE A 91 -2.12 -1.39 -3.64
CA PHE A 91 -3.11 -1.67 -2.60
C PHE A 91 -4.20 -0.61 -2.47
N VAL A 92 -3.88 0.64 -2.73
CA VAL A 92 -4.84 1.75 -2.64
C VAL A 92 -5.53 2.07 -3.98
N CYS A 93 -5.28 1.26 -5.00
CA CYS A 93 -5.90 1.40 -6.33
C CYS A 93 -6.96 0.32 -6.59
N PRO A 94 -7.98 0.60 -7.43
CA PRO A 94 -8.94 -0.40 -7.87
C PRO A 94 -8.31 -1.42 -8.82
N VAL A 95 -8.73 -2.69 -8.71
CA VAL A 95 -8.19 -3.80 -9.52
C VAL A 95 -8.46 -3.62 -11.01
N ASN A 96 -9.60 -2.99 -11.35
CA ASN A 96 -10.04 -2.79 -12.74
C ASN A 96 -9.32 -1.66 -13.47
N MET A 97 -8.42 -0.95 -12.78
CA MET A 97 -7.65 0.15 -13.36
C MET A 97 -6.76 -0.33 -14.52
N PRO A 98 -6.64 0.44 -15.62
CA PRO A 98 -5.69 0.17 -16.69
C PRO A 98 -4.25 0.21 -16.19
N TYR A 99 -3.41 -0.70 -16.68
CA TYR A 99 -2.01 -0.81 -16.22
C TYR A 99 -1.16 0.44 -16.51
N TRP A 100 -1.43 1.17 -17.59
CA TRP A 100 -0.71 2.41 -17.89
C TRP A 100 -0.99 3.52 -16.87
N MET A 101 -2.18 3.51 -16.30
CA MET A 101 -2.61 4.53 -15.33
C MET A 101 -1.84 4.38 -14.01
N ILE A 102 -1.62 3.14 -13.53
CA ILE A 102 -0.83 2.92 -12.32
C ILE A 102 0.63 3.36 -12.52
N LEU A 103 1.19 3.18 -13.72
CA LEU A 103 2.54 3.68 -14.05
C LEU A 103 2.64 5.20 -13.94
N VAL A 104 1.59 5.95 -14.29
CA VAL A 104 1.55 7.41 -14.06
C VAL A 104 1.61 7.72 -12.55
N GLY A 105 0.86 6.97 -11.73
CA GLY A 105 0.92 7.09 -10.28
C GLY A 105 2.31 6.75 -9.71
N ASP A 106 2.93 5.67 -10.20
CA ASP A 106 4.28 5.24 -9.81
C ASP A 106 5.33 6.31 -10.16
N PHE A 107 5.23 6.90 -11.36
CA PHE A 107 6.10 7.99 -11.76
C PHE A 107 5.98 9.17 -10.80
N PHE A 108 4.76 9.59 -10.50
CA PHE A 108 4.52 10.70 -9.58
C PHE A 108 5.04 10.38 -8.18
N ALA A 109 4.74 9.19 -7.66
CA ALA A 109 5.18 8.75 -6.34
C ALA A 109 6.71 8.71 -6.20
N ILE A 110 7.39 8.08 -7.17
CA ILE A 110 8.83 7.85 -7.09
C ILE A 110 9.62 9.07 -7.53
N VAL A 111 9.33 9.64 -8.70
CA VAL A 111 10.14 10.72 -9.25
C VAL A 111 9.83 12.03 -8.53
N VAL A 112 8.57 12.43 -8.51
CA VAL A 112 8.19 13.76 -7.98
C VAL A 112 8.28 13.79 -6.46
N VAL A 113 7.68 12.82 -5.75
CA VAL A 113 7.56 12.88 -4.30
C VAL A 113 8.77 12.32 -3.57
N LYS A 114 9.38 11.22 -4.08
CA LYS A 114 10.48 10.56 -3.38
C LYS A 114 11.85 11.11 -3.83
N GLN A 115 12.14 11.09 -5.13
CA GLN A 115 13.49 11.33 -5.62
C GLN A 115 13.86 12.81 -5.73
N LEU A 116 12.93 13.71 -6.08
CA LEU A 116 13.20 15.15 -6.13
C LEU A 116 13.52 15.71 -4.74
N PHE A 117 12.90 15.19 -3.69
CA PHE A 117 13.16 15.61 -2.31
C PHE A 117 14.39 14.93 -1.67
N GLY A 118 15.07 14.04 -2.37
CA GLY A 118 16.33 13.44 -1.94
C GLY A 118 16.28 11.98 -1.49
N GLY A 119 15.15 11.30 -1.61
CA GLY A 119 14.98 9.87 -1.31
C GLY A 119 14.42 9.59 0.09
N ILE A 120 14.62 8.37 0.59
CA ILE A 120 14.08 7.94 1.89
C ILE A 120 14.44 8.91 3.02
N GLY A 121 13.46 9.18 3.87
CA GLY A 121 13.63 10.01 5.09
C GLY A 121 13.59 11.51 4.83
N LYS A 122 13.60 11.96 3.58
CA LYS A 122 13.50 13.38 3.21
C LYS A 122 12.15 13.75 2.59
N ASN A 123 11.24 12.80 2.49
CA ASN A 123 9.91 13.02 1.94
C ASN A 123 9.03 13.73 2.97
N PHE A 124 8.34 14.79 2.56
CA PHE A 124 7.37 15.48 3.43
C PHE A 124 6.01 14.77 3.46
N ILE A 125 5.75 13.85 2.54
CA ILE A 125 4.52 13.07 2.42
C ILE A 125 4.85 11.64 2.00
N ASN A 126 3.95 10.69 2.32
CA ASN A 126 4.09 9.30 1.86
C ASN A 126 3.96 9.22 0.33
N PRO A 127 4.98 8.69 -0.39
CA PRO A 127 5.01 8.66 -1.85
C PRO A 127 3.82 7.90 -2.47
N ALA A 128 3.42 6.76 -1.89
CA ALA A 128 2.30 5.97 -2.41
C ALA A 128 0.97 6.73 -2.28
N LEU A 129 0.74 7.39 -1.15
CA LEU A 129 -0.48 8.18 -0.94
C LEU A 129 -0.52 9.42 -1.85
N ALA A 130 0.63 10.06 -2.09
CA ALA A 130 0.73 11.17 -3.03
C ALA A 130 0.48 10.72 -4.48
N GLY A 131 1.00 9.56 -4.87
CA GLY A 131 0.69 8.93 -6.16
C GLY A 131 -0.81 8.66 -6.32
N ARG A 132 -1.46 8.09 -5.29
CA ARG A 132 -2.93 7.93 -5.28
C ARG A 132 -3.65 9.26 -5.41
N ALA A 133 -3.25 10.29 -4.66
CA ALA A 133 -3.87 11.61 -4.73
C ALA A 133 -3.79 12.21 -6.13
N ALA A 134 -2.64 12.08 -6.80
CA ALA A 134 -2.46 12.51 -8.18
C ALA A 134 -3.38 11.74 -9.15
N LEU A 135 -3.50 10.41 -8.97
CA LEU A 135 -4.42 9.58 -9.76
C LEU A 135 -5.88 9.95 -9.54
N VAL A 136 -6.30 10.20 -8.29
CA VAL A 136 -7.67 10.63 -7.97
C VAL A 136 -7.96 11.99 -8.59
N ALA A 137 -7.02 12.93 -8.54
CA ALA A 137 -7.19 14.25 -9.13
C ALA A 137 -7.28 14.21 -10.66
N SER A 138 -6.50 13.32 -11.31
CA SER A 138 -6.42 13.23 -12.76
C SER A 138 -7.46 12.28 -13.38
N TYR A 139 -7.82 11.20 -12.68
CA TYR A 139 -8.66 10.12 -13.19
C TYR A 139 -9.76 9.72 -12.19
N ALA A 140 -10.48 10.72 -11.66
CA ALA A 140 -11.48 10.52 -10.61
C ALA A 140 -12.52 9.44 -10.93
N GLY A 141 -13.00 9.38 -12.17
CA GLY A 141 -14.00 8.40 -12.61
C GLY A 141 -13.53 6.95 -12.44
N THR A 142 -12.30 6.65 -12.87
CA THR A 142 -11.73 5.29 -12.73
C THR A 142 -11.37 4.99 -11.28
N MET A 143 -10.81 5.97 -10.56
CA MET A 143 -10.38 5.77 -9.17
C MET A 143 -11.53 5.61 -8.18
N SER A 144 -12.71 6.16 -8.46
CA SER A 144 -13.89 6.10 -7.59
C SER A 144 -14.99 5.15 -8.08
N GLY A 145 -14.96 4.73 -9.34
CA GLY A 145 -16.03 3.95 -9.95
C GLY A 145 -15.66 2.54 -10.40
N ALA A 146 -14.37 2.18 -10.44
CA ALA A 146 -13.92 0.90 -10.99
C ALA A 146 -13.72 -0.19 -9.92
N TRP A 147 -14.60 -0.27 -8.92
CA TRP A 147 -14.50 -1.27 -7.87
C TRP A 147 -14.99 -2.63 -8.38
N ALA A 148 -14.12 -3.65 -8.30
CA ALA A 148 -14.49 -5.01 -8.65
C ALA A 148 -15.31 -5.65 -7.54
N ASP A 149 -16.31 -6.47 -7.94
CA ASP A 149 -17.05 -7.30 -7.00
C ASP A 149 -16.29 -8.62 -6.76
N PRO A 150 -15.82 -8.89 -5.53
CA PRO A 150 -15.13 -10.14 -5.23
C PRO A 150 -16.03 -11.37 -5.28
N GLN A 151 -17.36 -11.21 -5.32
CA GLN A 151 -18.33 -12.29 -5.44
C GLN A 151 -18.62 -12.64 -6.91
N ALA A 152 -18.37 -11.73 -7.85
CA ALA A 152 -18.57 -11.96 -9.29
C ALA A 152 -17.52 -12.89 -9.92
N GLY A 153 -16.53 -13.35 -9.14
CA GLY A 153 -15.44 -14.20 -9.61
C GLY A 153 -14.20 -13.44 -10.07
N TRP A 154 -13.28 -14.14 -10.68
CA TRP A 154 -11.99 -13.55 -11.08
C TRP A 154 -12.15 -12.51 -12.19
N VAL A 155 -11.50 -11.38 -11.99
CA VAL A 155 -11.48 -10.28 -12.95
C VAL A 155 -10.61 -10.65 -14.16
N SER A 156 -11.10 -10.36 -15.37
CA SER A 156 -10.35 -10.60 -16.61
C SER A 156 -8.98 -9.91 -16.61
N MET A 157 -7.95 -10.61 -17.07
CA MET A 157 -6.58 -10.07 -17.18
C MET A 157 -6.49 -8.88 -18.14
N VAL A 158 -7.31 -8.85 -19.17
CA VAL A 158 -7.31 -7.86 -20.25
C VAL A 158 -8.38 -6.80 -19.98
N GLY A 159 -8.51 -6.24 -18.88
CA GLY A 159 -9.42 -5.17 -18.49
C GLY A 159 -10.26 -4.59 -19.63
N THR A 160 -11.46 -5.08 -19.81
CA THR A 160 -12.41 -4.60 -20.80
C THR A 160 -13.71 -4.16 -20.13
N ALA A 161 -14.56 -3.49 -20.90
CA ALA A 161 -15.75 -2.76 -20.49
C ALA A 161 -16.84 -3.53 -19.72
N ASP A 162 -16.73 -4.85 -19.58
CA ASP A 162 -17.76 -5.70 -18.96
C ASP A 162 -17.49 -5.96 -17.45
N VAL A 163 -16.87 -5.01 -16.78
CA VAL A 163 -16.63 -5.15 -15.34
C VAL A 163 -17.88 -4.75 -14.58
N VAL A 164 -18.48 -5.72 -13.91
CA VAL A 164 -19.53 -5.46 -12.93
C VAL A 164 -18.90 -4.69 -11.78
N THR A 165 -19.23 -3.41 -11.68
CA THR A 165 -18.81 -2.56 -10.57
C THR A 165 -19.74 -2.76 -9.39
N ALA A 166 -19.17 -3.11 -8.23
CA ALA A 166 -19.95 -3.20 -6.99
C ALA A 166 -20.02 -1.84 -6.30
N ALA A 167 -21.18 -1.52 -5.75
CA ALA A 167 -21.30 -0.40 -4.82
C ALA A 167 -20.56 -0.76 -3.52
N THR A 168 -19.65 0.12 -3.08
CA THR A 168 -18.97 -0.11 -1.79
C THR A 168 -19.92 0.09 -0.62
N PRO A 169 -19.70 -0.55 0.54
CA PRO A 169 -20.51 -0.30 1.76
C PRO A 169 -20.61 1.19 2.11
N LEU A 170 -19.54 1.94 1.85
CA LEU A 170 -19.52 3.39 2.07
C LEU A 170 -20.46 4.16 1.12
N ALA A 171 -20.70 3.67 -0.10
CA ALA A 171 -21.64 4.26 -1.03
C ALA A 171 -23.07 4.17 -0.50
N TYR A 172 -23.47 3.01 0.03
CA TYR A 172 -24.77 2.81 0.69
C TYR A 172 -24.94 3.72 1.91
N MET A 173 -23.89 3.88 2.72
CA MET A 173 -23.92 4.79 3.88
C MET A 173 -24.09 6.26 3.46
N LYS A 174 -23.48 6.68 2.35
CA LYS A 174 -23.63 8.04 1.81
C LYS A 174 -25.04 8.34 1.29
N THR A 175 -25.68 7.35 0.66
CA THR A 175 -27.05 7.48 0.17
C THR A 175 -28.10 7.32 1.27
N GLY A 176 -27.71 6.87 2.47
CA GLY A 176 -28.60 6.61 3.59
C GLY A 176 -29.39 5.30 3.46
N ASP A 177 -29.07 4.46 2.47
CA ASP A 177 -29.74 3.18 2.24
C ASP A 177 -29.15 2.08 3.16
N MET A 178 -29.52 2.12 4.41
CA MET A 178 -29.09 1.13 5.42
C MET A 178 -29.73 -0.25 5.18
N ALA A 179 -30.92 -0.30 4.58
CA ALA A 179 -31.59 -1.55 4.24
C ALA A 179 -30.84 -2.28 3.13
N GLY A 180 -30.43 -1.58 2.07
CA GLY A 180 -29.59 -2.11 1.01
C GLY A 180 -28.24 -2.61 1.55
N LEU A 181 -27.60 -1.86 2.44
CA LEU A 181 -26.34 -2.25 3.06
C LEU A 181 -26.45 -3.58 3.82
N THR A 182 -27.44 -3.71 4.70
CA THR A 182 -27.61 -4.91 5.53
C THR A 182 -28.11 -6.12 4.75
N SER A 183 -28.77 -5.92 3.61
CA SER A 183 -29.19 -7.01 2.75
C SER A 183 -28.06 -7.60 1.89
N GLN A 184 -27.08 -6.76 1.49
CA GLN A 184 -25.98 -7.19 0.62
C GLN A 184 -24.70 -7.56 1.38
N TYR A 185 -24.44 -6.92 2.52
CA TYR A 185 -23.18 -7.10 3.24
C TYR A 185 -23.43 -7.43 4.72
N SER A 186 -22.89 -8.58 5.15
CA SER A 186 -22.79 -8.91 6.56
C SER A 186 -21.56 -8.23 7.19
N VAL A 187 -21.61 -7.98 8.50
CA VAL A 187 -20.43 -7.48 9.25
C VAL A 187 -19.25 -8.44 9.12
N THR A 188 -19.52 -9.74 9.06
CA THR A 188 -18.50 -10.78 8.84
C THR A 188 -17.87 -10.67 7.46
N ASP A 189 -18.65 -10.36 6.41
CA ASP A 189 -18.14 -10.16 5.06
C ASP A 189 -17.25 -8.92 4.97
N MET A 190 -17.64 -7.84 5.65
CA MET A 190 -16.80 -6.63 5.74
C MET A 190 -15.48 -6.88 6.48
N PHE A 191 -15.48 -7.74 7.50
CA PHE A 191 -14.28 -8.07 8.26
C PHE A 191 -13.34 -9.04 7.53
N LEU A 192 -13.91 -10.05 6.86
CA LEU A 192 -13.16 -11.06 6.10
C LEU A 192 -12.77 -10.59 4.70
N GLY A 193 -13.48 -9.59 4.14
CA GLY A 193 -13.12 -9.01 2.86
C GLY A 193 -13.88 -9.55 1.65
N ASN A 194 -15.17 -9.81 1.80
CA ASN A 194 -16.07 -10.11 0.68
C ASN A 194 -16.79 -8.85 0.20
N ILE A 195 -16.08 -7.74 0.10
CA ILE A 195 -16.62 -6.43 -0.28
C ILE A 195 -15.87 -5.85 -1.47
N GLY A 196 -16.56 -5.08 -2.31
CA GLY A 196 -15.92 -4.28 -3.35
C GLY A 196 -15.08 -3.16 -2.72
N GLY A 197 -13.86 -2.97 -3.22
CA GLY A 197 -12.95 -1.96 -2.69
C GLY A 197 -11.61 -1.92 -3.40
N SER A 198 -10.65 -1.19 -2.84
CA SER A 198 -9.28 -1.19 -3.32
C SER A 198 -8.61 -2.54 -3.01
N LEU A 199 -7.56 -2.86 -3.78
CA LEU A 199 -6.90 -4.16 -3.74
C LEU A 199 -6.43 -4.57 -2.34
N GLY A 200 -5.93 -3.62 -1.54
CA GLY A 200 -5.40 -3.88 -0.19
C GLY A 200 -6.41 -3.71 0.95
N GLU A 201 -7.54 -3.05 0.70
CA GLU A 201 -8.54 -2.73 1.74
C GLU A 201 -9.57 -3.84 1.95
N ILE A 202 -9.47 -4.96 1.23
CA ILE A 202 -10.49 -6.01 1.20
C ILE A 202 -10.65 -6.64 2.59
N SER A 203 -9.57 -7.04 3.25
CA SER A 203 -9.64 -7.79 4.52
C SER A 203 -9.02 -7.01 5.68
N ALA A 204 -9.87 -6.51 6.56
CA ALA A 204 -9.43 -5.88 7.80
C ALA A 204 -8.64 -6.84 8.70
N LEU A 205 -9.05 -8.12 8.76
CA LEU A 205 -8.38 -9.14 9.57
C LEU A 205 -6.93 -9.33 9.16
N LEU A 206 -6.64 -9.47 7.87
CA LEU A 206 -5.28 -9.71 7.38
C LEU A 206 -4.38 -8.49 7.53
N LEU A 207 -4.93 -7.27 7.42
CA LEU A 207 -4.19 -6.05 7.74
C LEU A 207 -3.84 -5.96 9.22
N ILE A 208 -4.77 -6.36 10.11
CA ILE A 208 -4.50 -6.43 11.56
C ILE A 208 -3.39 -7.45 11.85
N VAL A 209 -3.43 -8.63 11.24
CA VAL A 209 -2.37 -9.65 11.39
C VAL A 209 -1.01 -9.11 10.94
N GLY A 210 -0.96 -8.44 9.79
CA GLY A 210 0.26 -7.77 9.31
C GLY A 210 0.75 -6.69 10.26
N GLY A 211 -0.17 -5.87 10.81
CA GLY A 211 0.15 -4.85 11.81
C GLY A 211 0.70 -5.44 13.12
N LEU A 212 0.10 -6.53 13.61
CA LEU A 212 0.59 -7.24 14.80
C LEU A 212 1.98 -7.83 14.59
N TYR A 213 2.27 -8.36 13.39
CA TYR A 213 3.60 -8.82 13.02
C TYR A 213 4.63 -7.68 13.11
N LEU A 214 4.33 -6.48 12.58
CA LEU A 214 5.22 -5.32 12.64
C LEU A 214 5.45 -4.82 14.08
N ILE A 215 4.43 -4.88 14.94
CA ILE A 215 4.56 -4.56 16.37
C ILE A 215 5.46 -5.59 17.06
N TRP A 216 5.26 -6.87 16.78
CA TRP A 216 6.08 -7.96 17.34
C TRP A 216 7.54 -7.83 16.93
N ARG A 217 7.81 -7.49 15.67
CA ARG A 217 9.16 -7.20 15.15
C ARG A 217 9.73 -5.86 15.65
N LYS A 218 8.97 -5.08 16.42
CA LYS A 218 9.35 -3.74 16.93
C LYS A 218 9.67 -2.72 15.83
N VAL A 219 9.16 -2.94 14.63
CA VAL A 219 9.27 -1.99 13.50
C VAL A 219 8.42 -0.75 13.75
N ILE A 220 7.25 -0.94 14.36
CA ILE A 220 6.33 0.12 14.75
C ILE A 220 5.95 0.01 16.23
N SER A 221 5.68 1.16 16.87
CA SER A 221 5.12 1.18 18.23
C SER A 221 3.61 0.98 18.18
N TRP A 222 3.04 0.28 19.13
CA TRP A 222 1.60 0.01 19.22
C TRP A 222 0.75 1.26 19.46
N HIS A 223 1.33 2.33 20.00
CA HIS A 223 0.61 3.57 20.34
C HIS A 223 -0.03 4.24 19.13
N THR A 224 0.70 4.35 18.02
CA THR A 224 0.22 5.04 16.80
C THR A 224 -0.97 4.33 16.16
N PRO A 225 -0.93 3.00 15.85
CA PRO A 225 -2.07 2.30 15.30
C PRO A 225 -3.30 2.33 16.22
N VAL A 226 -3.11 2.13 17.52
CA VAL A 226 -4.22 2.13 18.49
C VAL A 226 -4.86 3.50 18.59
N ALA A 227 -4.07 4.57 18.71
CA ALA A 227 -4.60 5.94 18.76
C ALA A 227 -5.39 6.27 17.49
N TYR A 228 -4.86 5.91 16.30
CA TYR A 228 -5.54 6.16 15.04
C TYR A 228 -6.90 5.42 14.94
N ILE A 229 -6.91 4.12 15.23
CA ILE A 229 -8.14 3.31 15.18
C ILE A 229 -9.16 3.81 16.20
N ALA A 230 -8.74 4.15 17.43
CA ALA A 230 -9.60 4.70 18.45
C ALA A 230 -10.25 6.01 18.03
N THR A 231 -9.47 6.94 17.46
CA THR A 231 -9.97 8.23 16.97
C THR A 231 -10.98 8.04 15.83
N VAL A 232 -10.70 7.15 14.88
CA VAL A 232 -11.64 6.84 13.78
C VAL A 232 -12.94 6.23 14.31
N ALA A 233 -12.86 5.35 15.31
CA ALA A 233 -14.04 4.76 15.95
C ALA A 233 -14.86 5.81 16.69
N GLU A 234 -14.25 6.77 17.37
CA GLU A 234 -14.95 7.87 18.05
C GLU A 234 -15.64 8.80 17.05
N ILE A 235 -14.97 9.16 15.94
CA ILE A 235 -15.56 9.97 14.87
C ILE A 235 -16.78 9.26 14.27
N GLY A 236 -16.67 7.96 13.99
CA GLY A 236 -17.77 7.16 13.49
C GLY A 236 -18.97 7.13 14.45
N ARG A 237 -18.71 6.98 15.75
CA ARG A 237 -19.77 7.03 16.79
C ARG A 237 -20.44 8.39 16.89
N ALA A 238 -19.66 9.48 16.82
CA ALA A 238 -20.19 10.85 16.85
C ALA A 238 -21.10 11.10 15.64
N SER A 239 -20.65 10.78 14.42
CA SER A 239 -21.46 10.91 13.20
C SER A 239 -22.74 10.09 13.21
N CYS A 240 -22.73 8.91 13.78
CA CYS A 240 -23.95 8.10 13.95
C CYS A 240 -24.93 8.74 14.95
N ARG A 241 -24.41 9.40 15.99
CA ARG A 241 -25.26 10.03 17.05
C ARG A 241 -25.94 11.31 16.56
N GLU A 242 -25.30 12.06 15.68
CA GLU A 242 -25.89 13.30 15.12
C GLU A 242 -26.98 13.03 14.07
N ARG A 243 -27.10 11.79 13.56
CA ARG A 243 -28.10 11.41 12.55
C ARG A 243 -29.38 10.78 13.14
N VAL A 244 -29.44 10.62 14.45
CA VAL A 244 -30.62 10.17 15.22
C VAL A 244 -31.29 11.37 15.89
#